data_4c0912383b55e9ff48c165c87b7c4edd
#
_entry.id   4c0912383b55e9ff48c165c87b7c4edd
#
_cell.length_a   1.000
_cell.length_b   1.000
_cell.length_c   1.000
_cell.angle_alpha   90.00
_cell.angle_beta   90.00
_cell.angle_gamma   90.00
#
_symmetry.space_group_name_H-M   'P 1'
#
loop_
_entity.id
_entity.type
_entity.pdbx_description
1 polymer ?
#
loop_
_entity_poly.entity_id
_entity_poly.type
_entity_poly.pdbx_seq_one_letter_code
_entity_poly.pdbx_strand_id
1 'polypeptide(L)'
;MTRNNRAVLSVASILTSLFCLSACNSNDSDNTTSVDIDKSISAQVGPRPLFLIDQMQDSELKTQLALCKSGPFYRTDFSIGHRGASMQFPEHTQEAYQAAIDSGAGIVECDVTFTADKELVCRHSQCDLATTTNILTIPELANKCSVPFSPADAANGVSATATCCTSDISLAEFKTLKGKMDGFNPNATTVAEFMDGTPNWRTDLYAGNGTLMTHAESITLFKAAGVKMTPELKSASVSMPYDGFTQQDYAQKMLDEYAAAGVDASQVFPQSFNLDDVKYWIANAPEFAEQAVYLDGRDGETGFDPQNSATWSPSMDTLVADGVKIIAPPLWMLVTLDVNNAIVASEYAKAASAAGLNIITWSLERSGPLSEGGGGWYYQSIADAIDNEGDTFELLDVLAKDVGVIGVFSDWPATVTYYANCMDI
;
A
#
# COMPACT_ATOMS: atom_id res chain seq x y z
N MET A 1 28.37 -26.15 -67.83
CA MET A 1 29.37 -25.15 -68.35
C MET A 1 29.73 -24.29 -67.17
N THR A 2 30.85 -24.59 -66.58
CA THR A 2 32.12 -23.85 -66.54
C THR A 2 32.01 -22.47 -65.86
N ARG A 3 32.68 -22.13 -64.83
CA ARG A 3 33.96 -22.37 -64.14
C ARG A 3 34.18 -21.21 -63.14
N ASN A 4 34.49 -21.51 -61.88
CA ASN A 4 35.80 -21.21 -61.22
C ASN A 4 36.28 -19.76 -61.17
N ASN A 5 36.54 -19.20 -59.96
CA ASN A 5 37.82 -19.19 -59.22
C ASN A 5 37.69 -18.22 -58.00
N ARG A 6 37.95 -18.60 -56.76
CA ARG A 6 39.21 -18.64 -55.99
C ARG A 6 40.06 -17.35 -55.97
N ALA A 7 40.22 -16.77 -54.75
CA ALA A 7 41.46 -16.35 -54.07
C ALA A 7 41.05 -15.68 -52.74
N VAL A 8 41.39 -16.05 -51.57
CA VAL A 8 42.56 -16.39 -50.75
C VAL A 8 43.43 -15.17 -50.32
N LEU A 9 43.59 -15.08 -48.99
CA LEU A 9 44.58 -14.36 -48.12
C LEU A 9 44.42 -12.83 -47.99
N SER A 10 44.59 -12.22 -46.80
CA SER A 10 45.65 -12.40 -45.78
C SER A 10 45.27 -11.82 -44.42
N VAL A 11 45.86 -12.40 -43.41
CA VAL A 11 46.00 -12.04 -42.00
C VAL A 11 46.80 -10.74 -41.82
N ALA A 12 46.41 -9.90 -40.87
CA ALA A 12 47.33 -9.04 -40.16
C ALA A 12 46.85 -8.80 -38.73
N SER A 13 47.54 -9.45 -37.80
CA SER A 13 47.49 -9.18 -36.36
C SER A 13 48.28 -7.90 -36.06
N ILE A 14 47.71 -7.00 -35.23
CA ILE A 14 48.52 -6.00 -34.51
C ILE A 14 48.08 -6.01 -33.05
N LEU A 15 48.98 -6.45 -32.16
CA LEU A 15 49.03 -6.21 -30.73
C LEU A 15 49.47 -4.76 -30.47
N THR A 16 48.96 -4.20 -29.39
CA THR A 16 49.56 -3.25 -28.42
C THR A 16 48.44 -2.41 -27.81
N SER A 17 48.34 -2.04 -26.58
CA SER A 17 49.15 -2.14 -25.34
C SER A 17 48.22 -1.78 -24.16
N LEU A 18 48.42 -2.44 -23.03
CA LEU A 18 47.86 -2.06 -21.72
C LEU A 18 48.28 -0.62 -21.35
N PHE A 19 47.29 0.18 -20.91
CA PHE A 19 47.51 1.26 -19.97
C PHE A 19 46.59 1.08 -18.76
N CYS A 20 47.19 0.65 -17.65
CA CYS A 20 46.62 0.78 -16.35
C CYS A 20 46.65 2.25 -15.94
N LEU A 21 45.50 2.84 -15.69
CA LEU A 21 45.38 4.07 -14.92
C LEU A 21 44.58 3.72 -13.64
N SER A 22 45.31 3.63 -12.55
CA SER A 22 44.76 3.65 -11.21
C SER A 22 44.14 5.02 -10.98
N ALA A 23 42.83 5.06 -10.79
CA ALA A 23 42.14 6.24 -10.27
C ALA A 23 41.55 5.89 -8.88
N CYS A 24 41.82 6.79 -7.99
CA CYS A 24 41.54 6.72 -6.56
C CYS A 24 40.10 6.44 -6.23
N ASN A 25 39.97 5.55 -5.28
CA ASN A 25 38.74 5.24 -4.53
C ASN A 25 38.40 6.44 -3.61
N SER A 26 37.37 7.20 -3.90
CA SER A 26 36.64 7.99 -2.92
C SER A 26 35.41 7.20 -2.55
N ASN A 27 35.44 6.61 -1.37
CA ASN A 27 34.25 6.05 -0.74
C ASN A 27 33.34 7.22 -0.31
N ASP A 28 32.44 7.61 -1.17
CA ASP A 28 31.18 8.23 -0.75
C ASP A 28 30.15 7.10 -0.73
N SER A 29 29.81 6.69 0.48
CA SER A 29 28.69 5.79 0.74
C SER A 29 27.39 6.60 0.68
N ASP A 30 26.96 6.95 -0.53
CA ASP A 30 25.56 7.32 -0.78
C ASP A 30 24.72 6.05 -0.65
N ASN A 31 24.13 5.88 0.52
CA ASN A 31 23.18 4.81 0.79
C ASN A 31 21.78 5.25 0.30
N THR A 32 21.66 5.62 -0.97
CA THR A 32 20.38 5.72 -1.65
C THR A 32 20.05 4.34 -2.16
N THR A 33 19.13 3.66 -1.47
CA THR A 33 18.45 2.48 -2.03
C THR A 33 17.67 2.94 -3.25
N SER A 34 18.26 2.80 -4.44
CA SER A 34 17.53 3.02 -5.69
C SER A 34 16.44 1.96 -5.80
N VAL A 35 15.20 2.39 -5.89
CA VAL A 35 14.08 1.52 -6.26
C VAL A 35 14.20 1.29 -7.78
N ASP A 36 14.46 0.06 -8.19
CA ASP A 36 14.66 -0.26 -9.60
C ASP A 36 13.31 -0.44 -10.32
N ILE A 37 13.16 0.23 -11.47
CA ILE A 37 12.04 0.01 -12.39
C ILE A 37 12.30 -1.28 -13.18
N ASP A 38 11.41 -2.27 -13.05
CA ASP A 38 11.46 -3.49 -13.86
C ASP A 38 10.94 -3.24 -15.29
N LYS A 39 11.83 -2.87 -16.19
CA LYS A 39 11.53 -2.60 -17.60
C LYS A 39 11.13 -3.83 -18.42
N SER A 40 11.04 -5.01 -17.81
CA SER A 40 10.55 -6.23 -18.47
C SER A 40 9.02 -6.32 -18.46
N ILE A 41 8.33 -5.60 -17.56
CA ILE A 41 6.88 -5.70 -17.35
C ILE A 41 6.24 -4.34 -17.55
N SER A 42 5.44 -4.20 -18.63
CA SER A 42 4.72 -2.97 -18.94
C SER A 42 3.53 -2.75 -18.02
N ALA A 43 3.26 -1.49 -17.68
CA ALA A 43 2.14 -1.05 -16.84
C ALA A 43 1.06 -0.30 -17.64
N GLN A 44 -0.19 -0.42 -17.18
CA GLN A 44 -1.37 0.25 -17.74
C GLN A 44 -1.79 1.41 -16.83
N VAL A 45 -1.26 2.61 -17.07
CA VAL A 45 -1.52 3.76 -16.17
C VAL A 45 -2.87 4.44 -16.42
N GLY A 46 -3.48 4.23 -17.60
CA GLY A 46 -4.78 4.84 -17.92
C GLY A 46 -4.77 6.37 -17.98
N PRO A 47 -5.96 7.02 -17.98
CA PRO A 47 -6.09 8.46 -18.16
C PRO A 47 -5.90 9.29 -16.88
N ARG A 48 -6.03 8.69 -15.68
CA ARG A 48 -6.03 9.45 -14.43
C ARG A 48 -4.76 10.29 -14.20
N PRO A 49 -3.54 9.77 -14.37
CA PRO A 49 -2.34 10.59 -14.20
C PRO A 49 -2.32 11.82 -15.10
N LEU A 50 -2.81 11.70 -16.33
CA LEU A 50 -2.88 12.83 -17.28
C LEU A 50 -3.88 13.88 -16.82
N PHE A 51 -5.04 13.45 -16.30
CA PHE A 51 -6.02 14.36 -15.71
C PHE A 51 -5.41 15.13 -14.52
N LEU A 52 -4.70 14.47 -13.63
CA LEU A 52 -4.02 15.12 -12.48
C LEU A 52 -3.01 16.17 -12.96
N ILE A 53 -2.20 15.85 -13.97
CA ILE A 53 -1.23 16.80 -14.55
C ILE A 53 -1.93 18.03 -15.14
N ASP A 54 -3.06 17.84 -15.82
CA ASP A 54 -3.81 18.97 -16.40
C ASP A 54 -4.34 19.92 -15.32
N GLN A 55 -4.60 19.41 -14.10
CA GLN A 55 -5.05 20.23 -12.96
C GLN A 55 -3.90 20.95 -12.22
N MET A 56 -2.65 20.50 -12.36
CA MET A 56 -1.50 21.12 -11.67
C MET A 56 -1.34 22.59 -12.05
N GLN A 57 -0.83 23.40 -11.12
CA GLN A 57 -0.31 24.73 -11.44
C GLN A 57 0.91 24.62 -12.36
N ASP A 58 1.14 25.66 -13.19
CA ASP A 58 2.29 25.67 -14.09
C ASP A 58 3.60 25.65 -13.30
N SER A 59 4.40 24.60 -13.46
CA SER A 59 5.62 24.34 -12.74
C SER A 59 6.60 23.52 -13.57
N GLU A 60 7.84 23.41 -13.09
CA GLU A 60 8.84 22.52 -13.68
C GLU A 60 8.40 21.05 -13.54
N LEU A 61 7.84 20.66 -12.39
CA LEU A 61 7.29 19.33 -12.16
C LEU A 61 6.18 18.99 -13.16
N LYS A 62 5.20 19.87 -13.34
CA LYS A 62 4.14 19.70 -14.36
C LYS A 62 4.72 19.48 -15.76
N THR A 63 5.71 20.29 -16.11
CA THR A 63 6.38 20.19 -17.42
C THR A 63 7.07 18.84 -17.60
N GLN A 64 7.81 18.39 -16.60
CA GLN A 64 8.50 17.10 -16.59
C GLN A 64 7.52 15.93 -16.71
N LEU A 65 6.46 15.93 -15.90
CA LEU A 65 5.43 14.89 -15.94
C LEU A 65 4.71 14.87 -17.30
N ALA A 66 4.38 16.04 -17.88
CA ALA A 66 3.72 16.12 -19.18
C ALA A 66 4.59 15.58 -20.33
N LEU A 67 5.90 15.68 -20.26
CA LEU A 67 6.82 15.10 -21.26
C LEU A 67 6.79 13.57 -21.28
N CYS A 68 6.46 12.94 -20.16
CA CYS A 68 6.43 11.50 -19.94
C CYS A 68 5.16 10.81 -20.48
N LYS A 69 4.14 11.56 -20.90
CA LYS A 69 2.77 11.08 -21.20
C LYS A 69 2.66 9.94 -22.20
N SER A 70 3.67 9.73 -23.03
CA SER A 70 3.65 8.70 -24.07
C SER A 70 4.24 7.36 -23.61
N GLY A 71 4.75 7.29 -22.37
CA GLY A 71 5.43 6.09 -21.85
C GLY A 71 6.67 5.71 -22.68
N PRO A 72 7.07 4.45 -22.66
CA PRO A 72 6.40 3.33 -22.00
C PRO A 72 6.45 3.41 -20.47
N PHE A 73 5.49 2.77 -19.79
CA PHE A 73 5.45 2.66 -18.35
C PHE A 73 5.70 1.22 -17.90
N TYR A 74 6.36 1.07 -16.77
CA TYR A 74 6.81 -0.22 -16.26
C TYR A 74 6.47 -0.36 -14.77
N ARG A 75 6.48 -1.60 -14.30
CA ARG A 75 6.32 -1.93 -12.88
C ARG A 75 7.44 -1.32 -12.04
N THR A 76 7.10 -0.84 -10.84
CA THR A 76 8.05 -0.32 -9.87
C THR A 76 7.63 -0.66 -8.44
N ASP A 77 8.59 -1.00 -7.58
CA ASP A 77 8.38 -1.25 -6.16
C ASP A 77 8.03 0.02 -5.38
N PHE A 78 8.27 1.19 -5.94
CA PHE A 78 7.82 2.46 -5.37
C PHE A 78 6.29 2.58 -5.32
N SER A 79 5.58 1.88 -6.21
CA SER A 79 4.12 1.83 -6.26
C SER A 79 3.60 0.63 -5.50
N ILE A 80 2.85 0.88 -4.40
CA ILE A 80 2.25 -0.14 -3.55
C ILE A 80 0.73 -0.10 -3.71
N GLY A 81 0.14 -1.21 -4.14
CA GLY A 81 -1.32 -1.33 -4.27
C GLY A 81 -1.99 -1.49 -2.92
N HIS A 82 -2.62 -0.40 -2.40
CA HIS A 82 -3.31 -0.37 -1.11
C HIS A 82 -4.63 -1.11 -1.18
N ARG A 83 -4.68 -2.31 -0.58
CA ARG A 83 -5.81 -3.25 -0.68
C ARG A 83 -6.12 -3.67 -2.13
N GLY A 84 -5.10 -3.61 -3.01
CA GLY A 84 -5.22 -3.66 -4.46
C GLY A 84 -5.43 -2.28 -5.10
N ALA A 85 -6.26 -2.18 -6.14
CA ALA A 85 -6.72 -0.92 -6.75
C ALA A 85 -8.11 -0.55 -6.18
N SER A 86 -8.18 -0.23 -4.89
CA SER A 86 -9.42 -0.18 -4.10
C SER A 86 -10.32 1.02 -4.40
N MET A 87 -9.85 2.02 -5.15
CA MET A 87 -10.72 3.08 -5.67
C MET A 87 -11.60 2.60 -6.83
N GLN A 88 -11.16 1.57 -7.56
CA GLN A 88 -11.84 1.07 -8.75
C GLN A 88 -12.59 -0.24 -8.50
N PHE A 89 -12.05 -1.12 -7.65
CA PHE A 89 -12.54 -2.46 -7.41
C PHE A 89 -12.79 -2.68 -5.91
N PRO A 90 -13.70 -3.61 -5.53
CA PRO A 90 -13.85 -3.99 -4.12
C PRO A 90 -12.50 -4.40 -3.51
N GLU A 91 -12.15 -3.79 -2.38
CA GLU A 91 -10.87 -3.99 -1.71
C GLU A 91 -10.63 -5.46 -1.33
N HIS A 92 -9.36 -5.89 -1.34
CA HIS A 92 -8.94 -7.26 -0.99
C HIS A 92 -9.64 -8.36 -1.78
N THR A 93 -9.96 -8.09 -3.05
CA THR A 93 -10.49 -9.07 -4.00
C THR A 93 -9.45 -9.39 -5.07
N GLN A 94 -9.62 -10.55 -5.70
CA GLN A 94 -8.76 -10.95 -6.82
C GLN A 94 -8.72 -9.87 -7.91
N GLU A 95 -9.86 -9.25 -8.20
CA GLU A 95 -10.01 -8.23 -9.23
C GLU A 95 -9.26 -6.95 -8.87
N ALA A 96 -9.32 -6.51 -7.59
CA ALA A 96 -8.58 -5.35 -7.12
C ALA A 96 -7.06 -5.59 -7.15
N TYR A 97 -6.63 -6.77 -6.79
CA TYR A 97 -5.22 -7.17 -6.85
C TYR A 97 -4.70 -7.22 -8.28
N GLN A 98 -5.46 -7.84 -9.19
CA GLN A 98 -5.07 -7.88 -10.60
C GLN A 98 -4.98 -6.48 -11.20
N ALA A 99 -5.95 -5.61 -10.89
CA ALA A 99 -5.93 -4.23 -11.37
C ALA A 99 -4.73 -3.42 -10.85
N ALA A 100 -4.31 -3.64 -9.59
CA ALA A 100 -3.09 -3.02 -9.05
C ALA A 100 -1.83 -3.51 -9.77
N ILE A 101 -1.72 -4.82 -10.01
CA ILE A 101 -0.62 -5.44 -10.75
C ILE A 101 -0.56 -4.88 -12.17
N ASP A 102 -1.69 -4.82 -12.88
CA ASP A 102 -1.77 -4.31 -14.25
C ASP A 102 -1.45 -2.81 -14.32
N SER A 103 -1.73 -2.07 -13.24
CA SER A 103 -1.37 -0.65 -13.08
C SER A 103 0.10 -0.41 -12.74
N GLY A 104 0.89 -1.48 -12.57
CA GLY A 104 2.33 -1.41 -12.36
C GLY A 104 2.77 -1.32 -10.91
N ALA A 105 1.90 -1.67 -9.95
CA ALA A 105 2.33 -1.86 -8.57
C ALA A 105 3.35 -3.00 -8.48
N GLY A 106 4.54 -2.70 -7.95
CA GLY A 106 5.58 -3.71 -7.68
C GLY A 106 5.34 -4.44 -6.37
N ILE A 107 4.60 -3.84 -5.45
CA ILE A 107 4.21 -4.41 -4.16
C ILE A 107 2.69 -4.37 -4.05
N VAL A 108 2.07 -5.43 -3.52
CA VAL A 108 0.62 -5.50 -3.31
C VAL A 108 0.32 -5.93 -1.87
N GLU A 109 -0.66 -5.26 -1.27
CA GLU A 109 -1.06 -5.47 0.11
C GLU A 109 -2.19 -6.49 0.24
N CYS A 110 -2.10 -7.33 1.27
CA CYS A 110 -3.22 -8.08 1.85
C CYS A 110 -3.27 -7.80 3.35
N ASP A 111 -4.31 -7.14 3.81
CA ASP A 111 -4.64 -7.03 5.23
C ASP A 111 -5.14 -8.38 5.73
N VAL A 112 -4.46 -8.95 6.69
CA VAL A 112 -4.70 -10.32 7.14
C VAL A 112 -5.55 -10.32 8.39
N THR A 113 -6.68 -11.04 8.36
CA THR A 113 -7.53 -11.37 9.50
C THR A 113 -7.77 -12.87 9.54
N PHE A 114 -8.47 -13.39 10.55
CA PHE A 114 -8.77 -14.82 10.63
C PHE A 114 -10.26 -15.10 10.84
N THR A 115 -10.71 -16.25 10.33
CA THR A 115 -12.07 -16.79 10.44
C THR A 115 -12.29 -17.50 11.78
N ALA A 116 -13.53 -17.92 12.06
CA ALA A 116 -13.86 -18.70 13.27
C ALA A 116 -13.01 -19.99 13.40
N ASP A 117 -12.66 -20.61 12.28
CA ASP A 117 -11.79 -21.79 12.21
C ASP A 117 -10.29 -21.43 12.06
N LYS A 118 -9.93 -20.15 12.31
CA LYS A 118 -8.55 -19.63 12.37
C LYS A 118 -7.79 -19.68 11.04
N GLU A 119 -8.52 -19.71 9.92
CA GLU A 119 -7.91 -19.60 8.59
C GLU A 119 -7.72 -18.13 8.20
N LEU A 120 -6.57 -17.81 7.59
CA LEU A 120 -6.22 -16.44 7.26
C LEU A 120 -6.90 -15.98 5.97
N VAL A 121 -7.49 -14.78 6.00
CA VAL A 121 -8.20 -14.16 4.89
C VAL A 121 -7.80 -12.69 4.73
N CYS A 122 -7.91 -12.16 3.49
CA CYS A 122 -7.57 -10.77 3.20
C CYS A 122 -8.79 -9.87 3.44
N ARG A 123 -8.81 -9.14 4.58
CA ARG A 123 -9.80 -8.11 4.92
C ARG A 123 -9.19 -7.01 5.78
N HIS A 124 -9.55 -5.75 5.51
CA HIS A 124 -8.98 -4.58 6.19
C HIS A 124 -9.24 -4.60 7.70
N SER A 125 -10.38 -5.11 8.12
CA SER A 125 -10.71 -5.30 9.54
C SER A 125 -11.33 -6.68 9.73
N GLN A 126 -11.12 -7.25 10.90
CA GLN A 126 -11.82 -8.49 11.26
C GLN A 126 -13.34 -8.34 11.20
N CYS A 127 -13.88 -7.12 11.36
CA CYS A 127 -15.32 -6.86 11.46
C CYS A 127 -15.85 -5.90 10.37
N ASP A 128 -15.32 -5.96 9.15
CA ASP A 128 -15.74 -5.13 8.02
C ASP A 128 -16.71 -5.81 7.04
N LEU A 129 -17.08 -7.08 7.26
CA LEU A 129 -17.84 -7.86 6.28
C LEU A 129 -19.21 -7.25 5.94
N ALA A 130 -19.83 -6.50 6.87
CA ALA A 130 -21.12 -5.85 6.63
C ALA A 130 -21.03 -4.69 5.63
N THR A 131 -19.87 -4.01 5.54
CA THR A 131 -19.66 -2.84 4.68
C THR A 131 -18.91 -3.15 3.40
N THR A 132 -18.24 -4.30 3.33
CA THR A 132 -17.34 -4.68 2.23
C THR A 132 -17.79 -5.94 1.48
N THR A 133 -18.87 -6.61 1.92
CA THR A 133 -19.38 -7.83 1.30
C THR A 133 -20.90 -7.86 1.23
N ASN A 134 -21.44 -8.90 0.59
CA ASN A 134 -22.88 -9.15 0.52
C ASN A 134 -23.45 -9.96 1.69
N ILE A 135 -22.74 -10.12 2.81
CA ILE A 135 -23.10 -10.99 3.94
C ILE A 135 -24.51 -10.73 4.46
N LEU A 136 -24.93 -9.47 4.52
CA LEU A 136 -26.25 -9.09 5.03
C LEU A 136 -27.43 -9.56 4.14
N THR A 137 -27.16 -9.93 2.88
CA THR A 137 -28.19 -10.46 1.97
C THR A 137 -28.35 -11.98 2.05
N ILE A 138 -27.54 -12.66 2.86
CA ILE A 138 -27.56 -14.09 3.07
C ILE A 138 -28.07 -14.36 4.49
N PRO A 139 -29.36 -14.69 4.69
CA PRO A 139 -29.98 -14.74 6.02
C PRO A 139 -29.24 -15.63 7.02
N GLU A 140 -28.73 -16.77 6.58
CA GLU A 140 -28.01 -17.72 7.43
C GLU A 140 -26.69 -17.13 7.96
N LEU A 141 -26.03 -16.27 7.19
CA LEU A 141 -24.79 -15.61 7.57
C LEU A 141 -25.06 -14.29 8.30
N ALA A 142 -26.04 -13.51 7.85
CA ALA A 142 -26.47 -12.29 8.53
C ALA A 142 -26.86 -12.53 10.01
N ASN A 143 -27.45 -13.69 10.30
CA ASN A 143 -27.82 -14.10 11.66
C ASN A 143 -26.61 -14.46 12.56
N LYS A 144 -25.42 -14.64 11.97
CA LYS A 144 -24.17 -14.89 12.70
C LYS A 144 -23.42 -13.62 13.06
N CYS A 145 -23.77 -12.49 12.42
CA CYS A 145 -23.10 -11.22 12.66
C CYS A 145 -23.14 -10.83 14.14
N SER A 146 -22.02 -10.38 14.68
CA SER A 146 -21.88 -9.93 16.09
C SER A 146 -22.89 -8.84 16.43
N VAL A 147 -23.22 -7.94 15.48
CA VAL A 147 -24.33 -6.97 15.57
C VAL A 147 -25.19 -7.11 14.31
N PRO A 148 -26.41 -7.66 14.41
CA PRO A 148 -27.33 -7.72 13.28
C PRO A 148 -27.68 -6.32 12.74
N PHE A 149 -28.12 -6.26 11.47
CA PHE A 149 -28.58 -4.99 10.90
C PHE A 149 -29.70 -4.37 11.75
N SER A 150 -29.50 -3.10 12.09
CA SER A 150 -30.51 -2.25 12.76
C SER A 150 -30.73 -1.01 11.89
N PRO A 151 -32.01 -0.71 11.53
CA PRO A 151 -32.32 0.45 10.68
C PRO A 151 -32.06 1.77 11.38
N ALA A 152 -31.86 2.81 10.59
CA ALA A 152 -31.77 4.19 11.07
C ALA A 152 -33.14 4.63 11.67
N ASP A 153 -33.05 5.44 12.74
CA ASP A 153 -34.18 6.17 13.31
C ASP A 153 -33.88 7.68 13.30
N ALA A 154 -34.26 8.33 12.23
CA ALA A 154 -33.99 9.75 12.02
C ALA A 154 -34.68 10.63 13.08
N ALA A 155 -35.82 10.18 13.66
CA ALA A 155 -36.54 10.95 14.70
C ALA A 155 -35.74 11.02 16.02
N ASN A 156 -34.94 10.01 16.29
CA ASN A 156 -34.08 9.90 17.47
C ASN A 156 -32.57 10.11 17.17
N GLY A 157 -32.22 10.47 15.96
CA GLY A 157 -30.81 10.69 15.56
C GLY A 157 -29.95 9.42 15.56
N VAL A 158 -30.58 8.23 15.38
CA VAL A 158 -29.88 6.94 15.37
C VAL A 158 -29.52 6.55 13.93
N SER A 159 -28.24 6.28 13.69
CA SER A 159 -27.77 5.76 12.41
C SER A 159 -28.01 4.24 12.27
N ALA A 160 -28.16 3.79 11.02
CA ALA A 160 -28.17 2.36 10.73
C ALA A 160 -26.84 1.71 11.10
N THR A 161 -26.86 0.50 11.62
CA THR A 161 -25.67 -0.25 12.04
C THR A 161 -25.77 -1.72 11.66
N ALA A 162 -24.60 -2.32 11.37
CA ALA A 162 -24.40 -3.77 11.32
C ALA A 162 -22.91 -4.04 11.54
N THR A 163 -22.58 -5.12 12.24
CA THR A 163 -21.17 -5.57 12.41
C THR A 163 -21.11 -7.07 12.19
N CYS A 164 -20.37 -7.48 11.18
CA CYS A 164 -20.16 -8.88 10.84
C CYS A 164 -18.64 -9.10 10.74
N CYS A 165 -18.15 -10.06 11.52
CA CYS A 165 -16.71 -10.31 11.61
C CYS A 165 -16.32 -11.58 10.86
N THR A 166 -15.07 -11.66 10.38
CA THR A 166 -14.51 -12.89 9.83
C THR A 166 -14.53 -14.02 10.85
N SER A 167 -14.32 -13.68 12.14
CA SER A 167 -14.43 -14.62 13.26
C SER A 167 -15.87 -15.08 13.62
N ASP A 168 -16.90 -14.50 12.99
CA ASP A 168 -18.29 -14.95 13.16
C ASP A 168 -18.60 -16.17 12.26
N ILE A 169 -17.77 -16.42 11.24
CA ILE A 169 -18.01 -17.41 10.18
C ILE A 169 -16.76 -18.26 9.90
N SER A 170 -16.99 -19.47 9.39
CA SER A 170 -15.92 -20.35 8.93
C SER A 170 -15.34 -19.90 7.57
N LEU A 171 -14.15 -20.40 7.19
CA LEU A 171 -13.59 -20.19 5.88
C LEU A 171 -14.53 -20.64 4.76
N ALA A 172 -15.17 -21.78 4.92
CA ALA A 172 -16.12 -22.30 3.93
C ALA A 172 -17.28 -21.32 3.68
N GLU A 173 -17.80 -20.69 4.73
CA GLU A 173 -18.83 -19.66 4.62
C GLU A 173 -18.29 -18.35 4.05
N PHE A 174 -17.09 -17.90 4.47
CA PHE A 174 -16.44 -16.73 3.90
C PHE A 174 -16.29 -16.84 2.38
N LYS A 175 -15.92 -18.01 1.85
CA LYS A 175 -15.77 -18.24 0.42
C LYS A 175 -17.09 -18.22 -0.37
N THR A 176 -18.25 -18.20 0.28
CA THR A 176 -19.55 -17.99 -0.38
C THR A 176 -19.90 -16.51 -0.58
N LEU A 177 -19.20 -15.61 0.10
CA LEU A 177 -19.44 -14.17 0.00
C LEU A 177 -18.89 -13.58 -1.30
N LYS A 178 -19.40 -12.40 -1.63
CA LYS A 178 -18.92 -11.55 -2.72
C LYS A 178 -18.49 -10.20 -2.16
N GLY A 179 -17.33 -9.71 -2.58
CA GLY A 179 -16.87 -8.37 -2.25
C GLY A 179 -17.72 -7.31 -2.95
N LYS A 180 -17.98 -6.21 -2.25
CA LYS A 180 -18.56 -4.98 -2.77
C LYS A 180 -17.64 -3.81 -2.46
N MET A 181 -17.83 -2.68 -3.16
CA MET A 181 -17.13 -1.45 -2.79
C MET A 181 -17.42 -1.10 -1.33
N ASP A 182 -16.38 -0.72 -0.59
CA ASP A 182 -16.50 -0.35 0.81
C ASP A 182 -17.41 0.87 0.97
N GLY A 183 -18.22 0.84 2.00
CA GLY A 183 -19.13 1.89 2.39
C GLY A 183 -20.50 1.37 2.81
N PHE A 184 -21.22 2.20 3.57
CA PHE A 184 -22.60 1.95 3.98
C PHE A 184 -23.36 3.25 4.07
N ASN A 185 -24.69 3.18 3.95
CA ASN A 185 -25.57 4.32 4.14
C ASN A 185 -26.00 4.40 5.61
N PRO A 186 -25.55 5.39 6.38
CA PRO A 186 -25.92 5.53 7.80
C PRO A 186 -27.41 5.90 8.01
N ASN A 187 -28.11 6.31 6.96
CA ASN A 187 -29.54 6.67 7.02
C ASN A 187 -30.47 5.54 6.53
N ALA A 188 -29.92 4.35 6.30
CA ALA A 188 -30.64 3.22 5.72
C ALA A 188 -31.74 2.70 6.64
N THR A 189 -32.91 2.36 6.08
CA THR A 189 -34.00 1.69 6.75
C THR A 189 -34.13 0.21 6.37
N THR A 190 -33.41 -0.20 5.33
CA THR A 190 -33.35 -1.58 4.85
C THR A 190 -31.90 -2.01 4.62
N VAL A 191 -31.65 -3.33 4.57
CA VAL A 191 -30.34 -3.91 4.24
C VAL A 191 -29.88 -3.45 2.85
N ALA A 192 -30.77 -3.39 1.87
CA ALA A 192 -30.42 -2.95 0.52
C ALA A 192 -29.90 -1.50 0.50
N GLU A 193 -30.60 -0.60 1.19
CA GLU A 193 -30.15 0.79 1.35
C GLU A 193 -28.85 0.89 2.14
N PHE A 194 -28.64 0.06 3.16
CA PHE A 194 -27.41 0.04 3.95
C PHE A 194 -26.20 -0.31 3.10
N MET A 195 -26.34 -1.29 2.23
CA MET A 195 -25.26 -1.75 1.34
C MET A 195 -24.99 -0.81 0.17
N ASP A 196 -25.94 0.07 -0.18
CA ASP A 196 -25.83 1.09 -1.25
C ASP A 196 -25.29 2.40 -0.68
N GLY A 197 -24.06 2.35 -0.14
CA GLY A 197 -23.42 3.49 0.53
C GLY A 197 -22.03 3.81 -0.01
N THR A 198 -21.69 3.33 -1.21
CA THR A 198 -20.42 3.66 -1.86
C THR A 198 -20.31 5.17 -2.07
N PRO A 199 -19.20 5.82 -1.65
CA PRO A 199 -18.96 7.23 -1.93
C PRO A 199 -19.00 7.53 -3.43
N ASN A 200 -19.58 8.65 -3.83
CA ASN A 200 -19.80 9.02 -5.23
C ASN A 200 -18.52 9.25 -6.04
N TRP A 201 -17.39 9.37 -5.39
CA TRP A 201 -16.07 9.52 -6.01
C TRP A 201 -15.34 8.19 -6.24
N ARG A 202 -15.87 7.07 -5.71
CA ARG A 202 -15.43 5.71 -6.05
C ARG A 202 -16.28 5.14 -7.19
N THR A 203 -15.66 4.35 -8.07
CA THR A 203 -16.41 3.73 -9.16
C THR A 203 -17.16 2.48 -8.72
N ASP A 204 -18.43 2.36 -9.14
CA ASP A 204 -19.25 1.16 -8.99
C ASP A 204 -19.28 0.28 -10.26
N LEU A 205 -18.58 0.67 -11.32
CA LEU A 205 -18.62 -0.06 -12.61
C LEU A 205 -18.17 -1.51 -12.49
N TYR A 206 -17.30 -1.80 -11.53
CA TYR A 206 -16.71 -3.12 -11.29
C TYR A 206 -17.17 -3.73 -9.95
N ALA A 207 -18.14 -3.09 -9.31
CA ALA A 207 -18.63 -3.46 -7.99
C ALA A 207 -19.56 -4.70 -8.02
N GLY A 208 -19.74 -5.30 -6.85
CA GLY A 208 -20.80 -6.24 -6.56
C GLY A 208 -20.51 -7.71 -6.83
N ASN A 209 -19.32 -8.07 -7.35
CA ASN A 209 -18.95 -9.47 -7.60
C ASN A 209 -17.47 -9.78 -7.31
N GLY A 210 -16.84 -9.02 -6.41
CA GLY A 210 -15.46 -9.24 -6.06
C GLY A 210 -15.23 -10.64 -5.48
N THR A 211 -14.18 -11.33 -5.94
CA THR A 211 -13.78 -12.65 -5.46
C THR A 211 -12.94 -12.50 -4.21
N LEU A 212 -13.49 -12.88 -3.04
CA LEU A 212 -12.76 -12.83 -1.78
C LEU A 212 -11.65 -13.88 -1.74
N MET A 213 -10.52 -13.52 -1.19
CA MET A 213 -9.32 -14.35 -1.16
C MET A 213 -8.90 -14.73 0.26
N THR A 214 -8.41 -15.94 0.43
CA THR A 214 -7.57 -16.29 1.58
C THR A 214 -6.20 -15.64 1.42
N HIS A 215 -5.46 -15.52 2.52
CA HIS A 215 -4.07 -15.04 2.46
C HIS A 215 -3.21 -15.98 1.59
N ALA A 216 -3.34 -17.30 1.71
CA ALA A 216 -2.62 -18.25 0.86
C ALA A 216 -2.96 -18.13 -0.64
N GLU A 217 -4.24 -17.83 -0.99
CA GLU A 217 -4.63 -17.57 -2.39
C GLU A 217 -4.01 -16.28 -2.91
N SER A 218 -3.94 -15.20 -2.10
CA SER A 218 -3.30 -13.94 -2.48
C SER A 218 -1.79 -14.13 -2.72
N ILE A 219 -1.11 -14.88 -1.86
CA ILE A 219 0.30 -15.26 -2.04
C ILE A 219 0.51 -15.96 -3.38
N THR A 220 -0.38 -16.90 -3.73
CA THR A 220 -0.30 -17.62 -5.00
C THR A 220 -0.44 -16.67 -6.20
N LEU A 221 -1.40 -15.75 -6.15
CA LEU A 221 -1.62 -14.75 -7.20
C LEU A 221 -0.40 -13.82 -7.34
N PHE A 222 0.08 -13.26 -6.25
CA PHE A 222 1.20 -12.31 -6.25
C PHE A 222 2.50 -12.95 -6.71
N LYS A 223 2.79 -14.17 -6.23
CA LYS A 223 3.94 -14.96 -6.67
C LYS A 223 3.90 -15.25 -8.17
N ALA A 224 2.72 -15.65 -8.71
CA ALA A 224 2.55 -15.90 -10.14
C ALA A 224 2.75 -14.64 -10.99
N ALA A 225 2.36 -13.48 -10.46
CA ALA A 225 2.56 -12.18 -11.11
C ALA A 225 3.99 -11.62 -10.94
N GLY A 226 4.80 -12.21 -10.05
CA GLY A 226 6.16 -11.74 -9.76
C GLY A 226 6.19 -10.36 -9.08
N VAL A 227 5.18 -10.04 -8.25
CA VAL A 227 5.16 -8.83 -7.41
C VAL A 227 5.58 -9.16 -5.99
N LYS A 228 6.14 -8.18 -5.28
CA LYS A 228 6.40 -8.24 -3.85
C LYS A 228 5.09 -8.10 -3.05
N MET A 229 5.15 -8.41 -1.77
CA MET A 229 3.98 -8.57 -0.92
C MET A 229 4.16 -7.82 0.40
N THR A 230 3.12 -7.09 0.82
CA THR A 230 3.14 -6.39 2.10
C THR A 230 1.89 -6.78 2.91
N PRO A 231 1.93 -7.92 3.63
CA PRO A 231 0.81 -8.33 4.47
C PRO A 231 0.75 -7.49 5.75
N GLU A 232 -0.42 -6.94 6.07
CA GLU A 232 -0.66 -6.33 7.38
C GLU A 232 -1.31 -7.33 8.32
N LEU A 233 -0.70 -7.59 9.47
CA LEU A 233 -1.34 -8.34 10.55
C LEU A 233 -2.32 -7.43 11.27
N LYS A 234 -3.60 -7.55 10.96
CA LYS A 234 -4.66 -6.70 11.54
C LYS A 234 -4.89 -7.02 13.01
N SER A 235 -5.20 -6.01 13.80
CA SER A 235 -5.60 -6.21 15.20
C SER A 235 -6.82 -7.11 15.27
N ALA A 236 -6.77 -8.14 16.12
CA ALA A 236 -7.92 -9.00 16.39
C ALA A 236 -9.03 -8.21 17.09
N SER A 237 -10.26 -8.35 16.59
CA SER A 237 -11.46 -7.77 17.24
C SER A 237 -12.07 -8.70 18.30
N VAL A 238 -11.45 -9.85 18.52
CA VAL A 238 -11.79 -10.80 19.59
C VAL A 238 -10.68 -10.82 20.65
N SER A 239 -11.03 -11.26 21.87
CA SER A 239 -10.03 -11.40 22.92
C SER A 239 -9.00 -12.48 22.56
N MET A 240 -7.72 -12.12 22.60
CA MET A 240 -6.62 -13.08 22.42
C MET A 240 -6.15 -13.61 23.81
N PRO A 241 -5.82 -14.91 23.94
CA PRO A 241 -5.90 -15.96 22.93
C PRO A 241 -7.35 -16.34 22.56
N TYR A 242 -7.64 -16.51 21.25
CA TYR A 242 -8.92 -16.95 20.74
C TYR A 242 -8.94 -18.48 20.61
N ASP A 243 -9.67 -19.17 21.47
CA ASP A 243 -9.68 -20.65 21.55
C ASP A 243 -8.27 -21.26 21.53
N GLY A 244 -7.37 -20.71 22.35
CA GLY A 244 -5.98 -21.13 22.43
C GLY A 244 -5.06 -20.64 21.30
N PHE A 245 -5.59 -19.92 20.31
CA PHE A 245 -4.81 -19.25 19.27
C PHE A 245 -4.29 -17.92 19.82
N THR A 246 -2.99 -17.85 20.08
CA THR A 246 -2.36 -16.66 20.67
C THR A 246 -2.05 -15.59 19.61
N GLN A 247 -1.71 -14.36 20.04
CA GLN A 247 -1.24 -13.32 19.14
C GLN A 247 0.04 -13.76 18.39
N GLN A 248 0.94 -14.46 19.08
CA GLN A 248 2.16 -14.99 18.46
C GLN A 248 1.86 -16.11 17.45
N ASP A 249 0.88 -16.99 17.72
CA ASP A 249 0.46 -18.00 16.74
C ASP A 249 -0.12 -17.35 15.48
N TYR A 250 -0.87 -16.25 15.64
CA TYR A 250 -1.43 -15.49 14.54
C TYR A 250 -0.34 -14.81 13.71
N ALA A 251 0.62 -14.14 14.37
CA ALA A 251 1.75 -13.49 13.73
C ALA A 251 2.66 -14.50 12.99
N GLN A 252 2.89 -15.68 13.60
CA GLN A 252 3.68 -16.75 13.00
C GLN A 252 2.95 -17.41 11.82
N LYS A 253 1.65 -17.73 11.95
CA LYS A 253 0.87 -18.35 10.87
C LYS A 253 0.92 -17.52 9.58
N MET A 254 0.90 -16.19 9.69
CA MET A 254 1.02 -15.31 8.53
C MET A 254 2.34 -15.54 7.79
N LEU A 255 3.47 -15.63 8.49
CA LEU A 255 4.77 -15.90 7.87
C LEU A 255 4.91 -17.35 7.38
N ASP A 256 4.35 -18.32 8.11
CA ASP A 256 4.38 -19.73 7.74
C ASP A 256 3.69 -19.99 6.39
N GLU A 257 2.65 -19.23 6.01
CA GLU A 257 2.00 -19.35 4.71
C GLU A 257 2.91 -18.91 3.56
N TYR A 258 3.77 -17.89 3.75
CA TYR A 258 4.81 -17.52 2.79
C TYR A 258 5.87 -18.62 2.65
N ALA A 259 6.35 -19.15 3.77
CA ALA A 259 7.32 -20.25 3.78
C ALA A 259 6.74 -21.49 3.08
N ALA A 260 5.49 -21.86 3.37
CA ALA A 260 4.79 -22.97 2.72
C ALA A 260 4.62 -22.78 1.21
N ALA A 261 4.41 -21.54 0.77
CA ALA A 261 4.34 -21.19 -0.65
C ALA A 261 5.73 -21.11 -1.32
N GLY A 262 6.83 -21.22 -0.58
CA GLY A 262 8.19 -21.09 -1.08
C GLY A 262 8.46 -19.68 -1.65
N VAL A 263 7.97 -18.64 -0.96
CA VAL A 263 8.29 -17.24 -1.24
C VAL A 263 9.55 -16.86 -0.49
N ASP A 264 10.49 -16.22 -1.16
CA ASP A 264 11.69 -15.68 -0.52
C ASP A 264 11.30 -14.53 0.43
N ALA A 265 11.83 -14.54 1.65
CA ALA A 265 11.49 -13.54 2.67
C ALA A 265 11.81 -12.11 2.20
N SER A 266 12.83 -11.92 1.34
CA SER A 266 13.16 -10.62 0.74
C SER A 266 12.07 -10.04 -0.16
N GLN A 267 11.07 -10.83 -0.54
CA GLN A 267 9.91 -10.39 -1.32
C GLN A 267 8.71 -10.01 -0.44
N VAL A 268 8.84 -10.10 0.89
CA VAL A 268 7.71 -9.92 1.82
C VAL A 268 8.04 -8.85 2.85
N PHE A 269 7.17 -7.86 2.96
CA PHE A 269 7.24 -6.76 3.92
C PHE A 269 6.13 -6.91 4.96
N PRO A 270 6.27 -7.81 5.96
CA PRO A 270 5.23 -7.99 6.97
C PRO A 270 5.08 -6.73 7.81
N GLN A 271 3.86 -6.26 8.00
CA GLN A 271 3.58 -4.99 8.67
C GLN A 271 2.54 -5.14 9.78
N SER A 272 2.67 -4.36 10.84
CA SER A 272 1.70 -4.27 11.93
C SER A 272 1.76 -2.92 12.62
N PHE A 273 0.58 -2.42 13.05
CA PHE A 273 0.49 -1.29 13.99
C PHE A 273 0.92 -1.69 15.42
N ASN A 274 0.89 -2.98 15.73
CA ASN A 274 1.38 -3.47 17.02
C ASN A 274 2.91 -3.70 16.95
N LEU A 275 3.68 -2.81 17.57
CA LEU A 275 5.14 -2.91 17.60
C LEU A 275 5.64 -4.25 18.17
N ASP A 276 4.89 -4.88 19.09
CA ASP A 276 5.26 -6.18 19.65
C ASP A 276 5.20 -7.30 18.61
N ASP A 277 4.32 -7.24 17.61
CA ASP A 277 4.30 -8.19 16.48
C ASP A 277 5.55 -8.02 15.62
N VAL A 278 5.94 -6.77 15.33
CA VAL A 278 7.18 -6.47 14.58
C VAL A 278 8.40 -6.97 15.31
N LYS A 279 8.50 -6.73 16.62
CA LYS A 279 9.58 -7.26 17.48
C LYS A 279 9.58 -8.79 17.54
N TYR A 280 8.40 -9.40 17.54
CA TYR A 280 8.29 -10.85 17.49
C TYR A 280 8.91 -11.41 16.20
N TRP A 281 8.61 -10.83 15.05
CA TRP A 281 9.19 -11.24 13.75
C TRP A 281 10.71 -11.02 13.73
N ILE A 282 11.19 -9.86 14.19
CA ILE A 282 12.63 -9.57 14.26
C ILE A 282 13.37 -10.63 15.11
N ALA A 283 12.78 -11.08 16.21
CA ALA A 283 13.41 -12.02 17.13
C ALA A 283 13.25 -13.49 16.70
N ASN A 284 12.13 -13.88 16.08
CA ASN A 284 11.76 -15.28 15.86
C ASN A 284 11.73 -15.70 14.38
N ALA A 285 11.71 -14.74 13.44
CA ALA A 285 11.75 -14.95 12.00
C ALA A 285 12.79 -14.00 11.35
N PRO A 286 14.09 -14.15 11.67
CA PRO A 286 15.13 -13.20 11.29
C PRO A 286 15.29 -13.03 9.78
N GLU A 287 14.85 -13.99 8.97
CA GLU A 287 14.81 -13.91 7.51
C GLU A 287 13.85 -12.82 7.00
N PHE A 288 12.80 -12.47 7.77
CA PHE A 288 11.86 -11.39 7.47
C PHE A 288 12.22 -10.06 8.15
N ALA A 289 13.20 -10.07 9.08
CA ALA A 289 13.49 -8.92 9.94
C ALA A 289 13.92 -7.66 9.16
N GLU A 290 14.63 -7.83 8.03
CA GLU A 290 15.09 -6.70 7.21
C GLU A 290 13.93 -5.96 6.49
N GLN A 291 12.82 -6.65 6.25
CA GLN A 291 11.63 -6.12 5.59
C GLN A 291 10.45 -5.88 6.54
N ALA A 292 10.58 -6.21 7.84
CA ALA A 292 9.51 -6.00 8.80
C ALA A 292 9.22 -4.50 8.97
N VAL A 293 7.94 -4.13 8.86
CA VAL A 293 7.49 -2.72 8.84
C VAL A 293 6.68 -2.42 10.10
N TYR A 294 7.08 -1.39 10.82
CA TYR A 294 6.25 -0.82 11.87
C TYR A 294 5.31 0.23 11.27
N LEU A 295 4.01 -0.09 11.20
CA LEU A 295 2.97 0.89 10.88
C LEU A 295 2.82 1.84 12.07
N ASP A 296 3.14 3.11 11.86
CA ASP A 296 3.12 4.09 12.94
C ASP A 296 1.75 4.76 13.07
N GLY A 297 0.97 4.29 14.03
CA GLY A 297 -0.35 4.83 14.39
C GLY A 297 -0.34 5.71 15.64
N ARG A 298 0.82 6.20 16.08
CA ARG A 298 0.94 7.07 17.27
C ARG A 298 0.25 8.42 17.11
N ASP A 299 -0.12 8.80 15.89
CA ASP A 299 -1.01 9.93 15.62
C ASP A 299 -2.34 9.87 16.39
N GLY A 300 -2.80 8.67 16.76
CA GLY A 300 -3.96 8.46 17.65
C GLY A 300 -3.68 8.69 19.14
N GLU A 301 -2.41 8.85 19.56
CA GLU A 301 -2.04 9.05 20.96
C GLU A 301 -2.24 10.50 21.41
N THR A 302 -2.77 10.68 22.61
CA THR A 302 -3.00 12.01 23.16
C THR A 302 -1.68 12.77 23.33
N GLY A 303 -1.55 13.89 22.63
CA GLY A 303 -0.39 14.80 22.73
C GLY A 303 0.74 14.46 21.76
N PHE A 304 0.59 13.47 20.89
CA PHE A 304 1.54 13.23 19.81
C PHE A 304 1.53 14.42 18.82
N ASP A 305 2.73 14.88 18.45
CA ASP A 305 2.94 15.99 17.50
C ASP A 305 4.12 15.61 16.58
N PRO A 306 3.91 15.44 15.26
CA PRO A 306 4.97 15.09 14.32
C PRO A 306 6.03 16.20 14.16
N GLN A 307 5.79 17.40 14.69
CA GLN A 307 6.76 18.50 14.70
C GLN A 307 7.55 18.58 16.02
N ASN A 308 7.26 17.72 17.00
CA ASN A 308 7.88 17.79 18.33
C ASN A 308 8.35 16.41 18.81
N SER A 309 9.64 16.12 18.62
CA SER A 309 10.23 14.82 18.99
C SER A 309 10.12 14.45 20.48
N ALA A 310 9.88 15.41 21.35
CA ALA A 310 9.67 15.15 22.78
C ALA A 310 8.34 14.43 23.07
N THR A 311 7.42 14.39 22.10
CA THR A 311 6.12 13.72 22.20
C THR A 311 6.13 12.28 21.65
N TRP A 312 7.23 11.83 21.06
CA TRP A 312 7.31 10.50 20.43
C TRP A 312 7.80 9.43 21.40
N SER A 313 6.96 8.45 21.69
CA SER A 313 7.34 7.30 22.51
C SER A 313 6.85 6.00 21.82
N PRO A 314 7.76 5.09 21.41
CA PRO A 314 9.22 5.20 21.47
C PRO A 314 9.83 6.26 20.53
N SER A 315 11.07 6.69 20.84
CA SER A 315 11.82 7.58 19.93
C SER A 315 12.31 6.82 18.69
N MET A 316 12.76 7.53 17.63
CA MET A 316 13.36 6.89 16.43
C MET A 316 14.59 6.06 16.82
N ASP A 317 15.46 6.55 17.69
CA ASP A 317 16.63 5.80 18.17
C ASP A 317 16.24 4.53 18.93
N THR A 318 15.12 4.55 19.66
CA THR A 318 14.59 3.36 20.33
C THR A 318 14.07 2.34 19.34
N LEU A 319 13.36 2.75 18.30
CA LEU A 319 12.90 1.86 17.23
C LEU A 319 14.08 1.18 16.54
N VAL A 320 15.12 1.94 16.21
CA VAL A 320 16.37 1.39 15.62
C VAL A 320 17.05 0.43 16.57
N ALA A 321 17.15 0.76 17.86
CA ALA A 321 17.75 -0.14 18.87
C ALA A 321 16.96 -1.44 19.07
N ASP A 322 15.63 -1.41 18.86
CA ASP A 322 14.74 -2.57 18.86
C ASP A 322 14.84 -3.41 17.57
N GLY A 323 15.62 -2.95 16.58
CA GLY A 323 15.87 -3.65 15.33
C GLY A 323 14.93 -3.27 14.18
N VAL A 324 14.02 -2.30 14.36
CA VAL A 324 13.15 -1.80 13.29
C VAL A 324 14.00 -1.16 12.20
N LYS A 325 13.72 -1.52 10.94
CA LYS A 325 14.41 -0.99 9.76
C LYS A 325 13.51 -0.09 8.92
N ILE A 326 12.21 -0.35 8.93
CA ILE A 326 11.22 0.32 8.10
C ILE A 326 10.05 0.77 8.98
N ILE A 327 9.67 2.03 8.83
CA ILE A 327 8.44 2.57 9.42
C ILE A 327 7.46 2.98 8.34
N ALA A 328 6.17 2.94 8.64
CA ALA A 328 5.14 3.37 7.72
C ALA A 328 4.10 4.27 8.42
N PRO A 329 4.37 5.57 8.55
CA PRO A 329 3.41 6.56 9.03
C PRO A 329 2.43 6.97 7.92
N PRO A 330 1.26 7.57 8.27
CA PRO A 330 0.40 8.20 7.29
C PRO A 330 1.09 9.41 6.63
N LEU A 331 0.70 9.73 5.39
CA LEU A 331 1.29 10.79 4.57
C LEU A 331 1.51 12.09 5.33
N TRP A 332 0.48 12.55 6.05
CA TRP A 332 0.46 13.86 6.70
C TRP A 332 1.47 13.99 7.85
N MET A 333 1.94 12.88 8.43
CA MET A 333 3.02 12.93 9.44
C MET A 333 4.37 13.26 8.82
N LEU A 334 4.55 13.02 7.53
CA LEU A 334 5.83 13.19 6.82
C LEU A 334 6.01 14.60 6.25
N VAL A 335 4.95 15.39 6.14
CA VAL A 335 4.98 16.71 5.51
C VAL A 335 4.34 17.78 6.39
N THR A 336 4.74 19.02 6.14
CA THR A 336 4.19 20.24 6.76
C THR A 336 4.27 21.38 5.77
N LEU A 337 3.73 22.55 6.12
CA LEU A 337 3.89 23.78 5.34
C LEU A 337 5.00 24.65 5.90
N ASP A 338 5.80 25.25 5.03
CA ASP A 338 6.75 26.29 5.40
C ASP A 338 6.09 27.67 5.52
N VAL A 339 6.89 28.70 5.80
CA VAL A 339 6.41 30.09 5.95
C VAL A 339 5.84 30.70 4.67
N ASN A 340 6.09 30.07 3.50
CA ASN A 340 5.59 30.48 2.19
C ASN A 340 4.42 29.60 1.73
N ASN A 341 3.90 28.76 2.59
CA ASN A 341 2.85 27.77 2.29
C ASN A 341 3.30 26.68 1.30
N ALA A 342 4.60 26.41 1.17
CA ALA A 342 5.12 25.31 0.38
C ALA A 342 5.15 24.01 1.19
N ILE A 343 4.81 22.88 0.55
CA ILE A 343 4.89 21.53 1.16
C ILE A 343 6.37 21.20 1.36
N VAL A 344 6.76 20.80 2.56
CA VAL A 344 8.14 20.43 2.93
C VAL A 344 8.15 19.24 3.88
N ALA A 345 9.30 18.54 3.98
CA ALA A 345 9.46 17.45 4.93
C ALA A 345 9.29 17.91 6.39
N SER A 346 8.53 17.14 7.17
CA SER A 346 8.29 17.37 8.59
C SER A 346 9.52 17.09 9.46
N GLU A 347 9.49 17.50 10.72
CA GLU A 347 10.53 17.11 11.69
C GLU A 347 10.53 15.60 11.96
N TYR A 348 9.35 14.96 11.90
CA TYR A 348 9.24 13.51 11.99
C TYR A 348 10.00 12.82 10.86
N ALA A 349 9.77 13.21 9.61
CA ALA A 349 10.46 12.65 8.44
C ALA A 349 11.98 12.82 8.52
N LYS A 350 12.44 14.03 8.87
CA LYS A 350 13.86 14.35 9.05
C LYS A 350 14.52 13.48 10.13
N ALA A 351 13.83 13.30 11.26
CA ALA A 351 14.35 12.50 12.37
C ALA A 351 14.41 10.99 12.02
N ALA A 352 13.40 10.48 11.32
CA ALA A 352 13.40 9.08 10.86
C ALA A 352 14.56 8.81 9.88
N SER A 353 14.77 9.70 8.90
CA SER A 353 15.88 9.62 7.96
C SER A 353 17.25 9.74 8.69
N ALA A 354 17.38 10.68 9.62
CA ALA A 354 18.61 10.86 10.41
C ALA A 354 18.94 9.64 11.29
N ALA A 355 17.93 8.91 11.76
CA ALA A 355 18.08 7.67 12.50
C ALA A 355 18.42 6.45 11.59
N GLY A 356 18.37 6.61 10.25
CA GLY A 356 18.62 5.56 9.28
C GLY A 356 17.44 4.61 9.05
N LEU A 357 16.22 5.04 9.38
CA LEU A 357 15.00 4.28 9.08
C LEU A 357 14.58 4.52 7.63
N ASN A 358 14.24 3.45 6.92
CA ASN A 358 13.51 3.55 5.66
C ASN A 358 12.05 3.91 5.95
N ILE A 359 11.42 4.61 5.01
CA ILE A 359 10.03 5.08 5.17
C ILE A 359 9.20 4.57 4.00
N ILE A 360 8.11 3.89 4.29
CA ILE A 360 6.98 3.64 3.39
C ILE A 360 5.82 4.49 3.92
N THR A 361 4.90 4.95 3.07
CA THR A 361 3.80 5.79 3.56
C THR A 361 2.45 5.47 2.91
N TRP A 362 1.34 5.78 3.61
CA TRP A 362 -0.05 5.49 3.22
C TRP A 362 -0.97 6.67 3.50
N SER A 363 -2.02 6.92 2.71
CA SER A 363 -2.32 6.39 1.39
C SER A 363 -2.70 7.52 0.44
N LEU A 364 -2.11 7.54 -0.74
CA LEU A 364 -2.59 8.39 -1.83
C LEU A 364 -3.92 7.90 -2.37
N GLU A 365 -4.71 8.82 -2.93
CA GLU A 365 -5.96 8.54 -3.64
C GLU A 365 -7.10 7.97 -2.76
N ARG A 366 -6.95 8.02 -1.43
CA ARG A 366 -7.98 7.53 -0.50
C ARG A 366 -8.90 8.63 0.03
N SER A 367 -8.51 9.86 -0.06
CA SER A 367 -9.39 11.02 0.19
C SER A 367 -10.38 11.17 -0.97
N GLY A 368 -11.53 11.72 -0.78
CA GLY A 368 -12.38 12.17 -1.88
C GLY A 368 -11.68 13.23 -2.76
N PRO A 369 -12.38 13.91 -3.67
CA PRO A 369 -11.81 14.98 -4.49
C PRO A 369 -11.09 16.01 -3.61
N LEU A 370 -9.84 16.32 -3.94
CA LEU A 370 -9.02 17.27 -3.17
C LEU A 370 -9.61 18.67 -3.17
N SER A 371 -10.20 19.07 -4.31
CA SER A 371 -10.90 20.34 -4.50
C SER A 371 -12.14 20.54 -3.62
N GLU A 372 -12.67 19.47 -3.01
CA GLU A 372 -13.89 19.53 -2.19
C GLU A 372 -13.64 19.50 -0.68
N GLY A 373 -12.41 19.47 -0.21
CA GLY A 373 -12.14 19.37 1.23
C GLY A 373 -10.70 19.29 1.66
N GLY A 374 -9.76 19.80 0.85
CA GLY A 374 -8.33 19.85 1.21
C GLY A 374 -7.70 18.48 1.48
N GLY A 375 -8.23 17.41 0.89
CA GLY A 375 -7.71 16.05 1.04
C GLY A 375 -8.04 15.35 2.36
N GLY A 376 -8.86 15.96 3.22
CA GLY A 376 -9.34 15.36 4.46
C GLY A 376 -8.23 14.93 5.41
N TRP A 377 -8.41 13.80 6.08
CA TRP A 377 -7.47 13.33 7.10
C TRP A 377 -6.06 13.04 6.56
N TYR A 378 -5.93 12.54 5.34
CA TYR A 378 -4.62 12.20 4.76
C TYR A 378 -3.76 13.40 4.40
N TYR A 379 -4.37 14.60 4.24
CA TYR A 379 -3.67 15.83 3.86
C TYR A 379 -3.75 16.91 4.96
N GLN A 380 -4.20 16.57 6.17
CA GLN A 380 -4.53 17.53 7.22
C GLN A 380 -3.39 18.46 7.62
N SER A 381 -2.12 18.03 7.51
CA SER A 381 -0.95 18.87 7.84
C SER A 381 -0.62 19.91 6.76
N ILE A 382 -1.19 19.75 5.56
CA ILE A 382 -0.93 20.59 4.40
C ILE A 382 -2.22 21.08 3.73
N ALA A 383 -3.36 20.97 4.42
CA ALA A 383 -4.69 21.27 3.86
C ALA A 383 -4.79 22.68 3.26
N ASP A 384 -4.09 23.67 3.82
CA ASP A 384 -4.07 25.07 3.35
C ASP A 384 -3.33 25.24 1.99
N ALA A 385 -2.56 24.24 1.55
CA ALA A 385 -1.90 24.23 0.25
C ALA A 385 -2.58 23.32 -0.78
N ILE A 386 -3.70 22.69 -0.41
CA ILE A 386 -4.42 21.72 -1.29
C ILE A 386 -5.67 22.40 -1.83
N ASP A 387 -5.71 22.62 -3.13
CA ASP A 387 -6.82 23.30 -3.81
C ASP A 387 -7.34 22.59 -5.07
N ASN A 388 -6.60 21.63 -5.62
CA ASN A 388 -6.98 20.87 -6.80
C ASN A 388 -6.38 19.45 -6.83
N GLU A 389 -6.85 18.64 -7.78
CA GLU A 389 -6.43 17.23 -7.90
C GLU A 389 -4.94 17.06 -8.28
N GLY A 390 -4.33 18.06 -8.91
CA GLY A 390 -2.93 18.05 -9.32
C GLY A 390 -1.96 18.07 -8.16
N ASP A 391 -2.39 18.58 -6.98
CA ASP A 391 -1.58 18.65 -5.76
C ASP A 391 -1.19 17.26 -5.24
N THR A 392 -1.87 16.21 -5.72
CA THR A 392 -1.44 14.81 -5.52
C THR A 392 0.00 14.60 -5.98
N PHE A 393 0.38 15.14 -7.15
CA PHE A 393 1.75 15.01 -7.65
C PHE A 393 2.75 15.91 -6.93
N GLU A 394 2.32 17.07 -6.44
CA GLU A 394 3.18 17.96 -5.65
C GLU A 394 3.53 17.31 -4.31
N LEU A 395 2.54 16.71 -3.62
CA LEU A 395 2.80 15.92 -2.42
C LEU A 395 3.72 14.72 -2.72
N LEU A 396 3.43 13.97 -3.79
CA LEU A 396 4.21 12.79 -4.15
C LEU A 396 5.68 13.14 -4.45
N ASP A 397 5.93 14.30 -5.09
CA ASP A 397 7.29 14.78 -5.37
C ASP A 397 8.07 15.10 -4.10
N VAL A 398 7.45 15.76 -3.12
CA VAL A 398 8.06 16.03 -1.81
C VAL A 398 8.33 14.72 -1.05
N LEU A 399 7.37 13.77 -1.06
CA LEU A 399 7.56 12.48 -0.41
C LEU A 399 8.73 11.70 -1.02
N ALA A 400 8.84 11.70 -2.34
CA ALA A 400 9.89 10.97 -3.05
C ALA A 400 11.28 11.63 -2.89
N LYS A 401 11.38 12.96 -3.05
CA LYS A 401 12.67 13.67 -3.16
C LYS A 401 13.16 14.24 -1.84
N ASP A 402 12.26 14.86 -1.06
CA ASP A 402 12.66 15.59 0.15
C ASP A 402 12.57 14.70 1.39
N VAL A 403 11.57 13.83 1.47
CA VAL A 403 11.44 12.83 2.54
C VAL A 403 12.27 11.59 2.24
N GLY A 404 12.33 11.16 0.98
CA GLY A 404 13.06 9.98 0.55
C GLY A 404 12.34 8.68 0.88
N VAL A 405 11.00 8.64 0.74
CA VAL A 405 10.23 7.40 0.95
C VAL A 405 10.63 6.35 -0.08
N ILE A 406 10.66 5.08 0.32
CA ILE A 406 10.99 3.96 -0.56
C ILE A 406 9.76 3.32 -1.21
N GLY A 407 8.55 3.75 -0.84
CA GLY A 407 7.31 3.26 -1.41
C GLY A 407 6.10 4.03 -0.90
N VAL A 408 5.07 4.12 -1.74
CA VAL A 408 3.82 4.82 -1.44
C VAL A 408 2.63 3.93 -1.73
N PHE A 409 1.81 3.71 -0.70
CA PHE A 409 0.50 3.04 -0.85
C PHE A 409 -0.47 3.94 -1.60
N SER A 410 -1.19 3.38 -2.55
CA SER A 410 -2.20 4.11 -3.32
C SER A 410 -3.43 3.25 -3.61
N ASP A 411 -4.62 3.85 -3.46
CA ASP A 411 -5.90 3.24 -3.90
C ASP A 411 -6.05 3.25 -5.44
N TRP A 412 -5.17 4.02 -6.12
CA TRP A 412 -5.03 4.07 -7.58
C TRP A 412 -3.56 3.98 -7.99
N PRO A 413 -2.95 2.78 -7.94
CA PRO A 413 -1.50 2.60 -8.09
C PRO A 413 -0.90 3.22 -9.36
N ALA A 414 -1.68 3.34 -10.43
CA ALA A 414 -1.24 3.94 -11.68
C ALA A 414 -0.71 5.38 -11.52
N THR A 415 -1.20 6.16 -10.53
CA THR A 415 -0.70 7.51 -10.23
C THR A 415 0.75 7.45 -9.77
N VAL A 416 1.05 6.58 -8.80
CA VAL A 416 2.41 6.40 -8.26
C VAL A 416 3.33 5.78 -9.31
N THR A 417 2.84 4.76 -10.04
CA THR A 417 3.59 4.13 -11.14
C THR A 417 3.98 5.14 -12.22
N TYR A 418 3.04 6.01 -12.63
CA TYR A 418 3.31 7.07 -13.60
C TYR A 418 4.42 7.99 -13.13
N TYR A 419 4.28 8.52 -11.90
CA TYR A 419 5.26 9.41 -11.29
C TYR A 419 6.65 8.78 -11.25
N ALA A 420 6.75 7.56 -10.71
CA ALA A 420 8.02 6.86 -10.56
C ALA A 420 8.73 6.67 -11.90
N ASN A 421 7.99 6.27 -12.96
CA ASN A 421 8.55 6.13 -14.31
C ASN A 421 9.02 7.47 -14.90
N CYS A 422 8.33 8.58 -14.60
CA CYS A 422 8.70 9.90 -15.09
C CYS A 422 9.92 10.47 -14.36
N MET A 423 10.16 10.04 -13.12
CA MET A 423 11.28 10.48 -12.28
C MET A 423 12.46 9.50 -12.28
N ASP A 424 12.30 8.34 -12.95
CA ASP A 424 13.30 7.24 -13.04
C ASP A 424 13.65 6.68 -11.64
N ILE A 425 12.63 6.36 -10.81
CA ILE A 425 12.73 5.82 -9.45
C ILE A 425 11.87 4.56 -9.27
#